data_df48d0fb04a96f474ad6ad3a294dd8ca
#
_entry.id   df48d0fb04a96f474ad6ad3a294dd8ca
#
_cell.length_a   1.000
_cell.length_b   1.000
_cell.length_c   1.000
_cell.angle_alpha   90.00
_cell.angle_beta   90.00
_cell.angle_gamma   90.00
#
_symmetry.space_group_name_H-M   'P 1'
#
loop_
_entity.id
_entity.type
_entity.pdbx_description
1 polymer ?
#
loop_
_entity_poly.entity_id
_entity_poly.type
_entity_poly.pdbx_seq_one_letter_code
_entity_poly.pdbx_strand_id
1 'polypeptide(L)' 'MYKIPSMSSKKLCKLLKEGGAKFARQGSTDHAIYSRIVEKKRYSAPVQMGKKTLDPVYCKRVLRQLKFTDAEIRKLLIKV' A
#
# COMPACT_ATOMS: atom_id res chain seq x y z
N MET A 1 10.20 2.72 17.12
CA MET A 1 9.88 3.30 15.81
C MET A 1 10.14 2.29 14.70
N TYR A 2 9.22 2.12 13.80
CA TYR A 2 9.40 1.19 12.71
C TYR A 2 10.00 1.88 11.49
N LYS A 3 10.57 1.08 10.61
CA LYS A 3 11.19 1.58 9.40
C LYS A 3 10.59 0.85 8.21
N ILE A 4 10.11 1.57 7.22
CA ILE A 4 9.58 0.97 5.99
C ILE A 4 10.73 0.77 5.02
N PRO A 5 11.03 -0.47 4.64
CA PRO A 5 12.09 -0.72 3.66
C PRO A 5 11.60 -0.38 2.25
N SER A 6 12.53 -0.19 1.34
CA SER A 6 12.16 -0.12 -0.07
C SER A 6 11.68 -1.51 -0.49
N MET A 7 10.73 -1.56 -1.39
CA MET A 7 10.15 -2.83 -1.81
C MET A 7 9.63 -2.73 -3.24
N SER A 8 9.43 -3.89 -3.86
CA SER A 8 8.90 -3.92 -5.21
C SER A 8 7.41 -3.60 -5.20
N SER A 9 6.89 -3.23 -6.37
CA SER A 9 5.46 -3.01 -6.53
C SER A 9 4.67 -4.25 -6.11
N LYS A 10 5.16 -5.42 -6.50
CA LYS A 10 4.52 -6.67 -6.18
C LYS A 10 4.40 -6.90 -4.68
N LYS A 11 5.49 -6.61 -3.96
CA LYS A 11 5.49 -6.78 -2.51
C LYS A 11 4.57 -5.77 -1.83
N LEU A 12 4.57 -4.53 -2.29
CA LEU A 12 3.69 -3.52 -1.74
C LEU A 12 2.23 -3.91 -1.92
N CYS A 13 1.87 -4.40 -3.11
CA CYS A 13 0.51 -4.86 -3.37
C CYS A 13 0.11 -6.01 -2.45
N LYS A 14 1.03 -6.95 -2.23
CA LYS A 14 0.77 -8.06 -1.33
C LYS A 14 0.53 -7.57 0.09
N LEU A 15 1.33 -6.62 0.53
CA LEU A 15 1.20 -6.03 1.84
C LEU A 15 -0.15 -5.32 1.99
N LEU A 16 -0.56 -4.57 0.97
CA LEU A 16 -1.85 -3.88 0.99
C LEU A 16 -3.01 -4.86 1.08
N LYS A 17 -2.95 -5.95 0.34
CA LYS A 17 -4.00 -6.97 0.36
C LYS A 17 -4.09 -7.63 1.73
N GLU A 18 -2.95 -7.92 2.35
CA GLU A 18 -2.94 -8.49 3.69
C GLU A 18 -3.57 -7.55 4.70
N GLY A 19 -3.45 -6.26 4.48
CA GLY A 19 -4.04 -5.25 5.35
C GLY A 19 -5.50 -4.91 5.05
N GLY A 20 -6.10 -5.60 4.09
CA GLY A 20 -7.52 -5.39 3.78
C GLY A 20 -7.79 -4.45 2.61
N ALA A 21 -6.77 -3.94 1.95
CA ALA A 21 -6.97 -3.14 0.74
C ALA A 21 -7.20 -4.06 -0.44
N LYS A 22 -7.89 -3.56 -1.45
CA LYS A 22 -8.24 -4.34 -2.64
C LYS A 22 -7.92 -3.55 -3.89
N PHE A 23 -7.57 -4.26 -4.96
CA PHE A 23 -7.45 -3.67 -6.27
C PHE A 23 -8.83 -3.15 -6.70
N ALA A 24 -8.92 -1.87 -6.99
CA ALA A 24 -10.18 -1.26 -7.39
C ALA A 24 -10.31 -1.16 -8.90
N ARG A 25 -9.29 -0.63 -9.56
CA ARG A 25 -9.31 -0.47 -11.00
C ARG A 25 -7.94 -0.08 -11.51
N GLN A 26 -7.75 -0.15 -12.82
CA GLN A 26 -6.55 0.35 -13.46
C GLN A 26 -6.65 1.87 -13.55
N GLY A 27 -5.64 2.56 -13.02
CA GLY A 27 -5.63 4.02 -13.05
C GLY A 27 -5.08 4.53 -14.37
N SER A 28 -3.77 4.47 -14.52
CA SER A 28 -3.10 4.77 -15.78
C SER A 28 -2.34 3.52 -16.19
N THR A 29 -1.59 3.62 -17.28
CA THR A 29 -0.82 2.48 -17.80
C THR A 29 0.05 1.83 -16.73
N ASP A 30 0.69 2.64 -15.90
CA ASP A 30 1.64 2.15 -14.91
C ASP A 30 1.11 2.17 -13.48
N HIS A 31 -0.16 2.50 -13.28
CA HIS A 31 -0.71 2.64 -11.94
C HIS A 31 -1.97 1.82 -11.77
N ALA A 32 -2.05 1.15 -10.63
CA ALA A 32 -3.25 0.44 -10.20
C ALA A 32 -3.83 1.20 -9.02
N ILE A 33 -5.15 1.34 -8.99
CA ILE A 33 -5.81 2.02 -7.88
C ILE A 33 -6.25 0.97 -6.87
N TYR A 34 -5.74 1.09 -5.65
CA TYR A 34 -6.14 0.23 -4.54
C TYR A 34 -7.06 1.01 -3.61
N SER A 35 -8.04 0.34 -3.03
CA SER A 35 -8.97 0.97 -2.12
C SER A 35 -9.09 0.18 -0.83
N ARG A 36 -9.48 0.87 0.24
CA ARG A 36 -9.68 0.29 1.55
C ARG A 36 -10.83 1.00 2.22
N ILE A 37 -11.68 0.24 2.91
CA ILE A 37 -12.79 0.82 3.65
C ILE A 37 -12.42 0.85 5.13
N VAL A 38 -12.48 2.02 5.72
CA VAL A 38 -12.19 2.24 7.14
C VAL A 38 -13.33 3.05 7.72
N GLU A 39 -13.99 2.51 8.75
CA GLU A 39 -15.10 3.19 9.41
C GLU A 39 -16.15 3.68 8.41
N LYS A 40 -16.54 2.80 7.50
CA LYS A 40 -17.56 3.04 6.47
C LYS A 40 -17.17 4.09 5.43
N LYS A 41 -15.91 4.54 5.43
CA LYS A 41 -15.40 5.46 4.41
C LYS A 41 -14.42 4.72 3.51
N ARG A 42 -14.49 5.04 2.22
CA ARG A 42 -13.62 4.43 1.23
C ARG A 42 -12.44 5.35 0.93
N TYR A 43 -11.24 4.80 1.02
CA TYR A 43 -10.03 5.52 0.69
C TYR A 43 -9.33 4.83 -0.47
N SER A 44 -8.70 5.59 -1.33
CA SER A 44 -8.02 5.06 -2.51
C SER A 44 -6.63 5.66 -2.65
N ALA A 45 -5.74 4.89 -3.25
CA ALA A 45 -4.38 5.37 -3.52
C ALA A 45 -3.86 4.72 -4.78
N PRO A 46 -3.14 5.48 -5.63
CA PRO A 46 -2.48 4.90 -6.79
C PRO A 46 -1.20 4.18 -6.37
N VAL A 47 -0.96 3.02 -6.96
CA VAL A 47 0.26 2.24 -6.72
C VAL A 47 0.96 2.07 -8.05
N GLN A 48 2.19 2.56 -8.13
CA GLN A 48 2.99 2.41 -9.34
C GLN A 48 3.38 0.94 -9.52
N MET A 49 3.04 0.39 -10.67
CA MET A 49 3.27 -1.01 -10.96
C MET A 49 4.52 -1.22 -11.80
N GLY A 50 5.02 -2.45 -11.81
CA GLY A 50 6.17 -2.79 -12.63
C GLY A 50 7.51 -2.29 -12.10
N LYS A 51 7.58 -1.84 -10.87
CA LYS A 51 8.82 -1.36 -10.28
C LYS A 51 9.46 -2.43 -9.42
N LYS A 52 10.76 -2.63 -9.61
CA LYS A 52 11.51 -3.58 -8.80
C LYS A 52 11.79 -3.03 -7.40
N THR A 53 11.88 -1.71 -7.30
CA THR A 53 12.15 -1.05 -6.02
C THR A 53 11.37 0.26 -5.96
N LEU A 54 10.56 0.39 -4.93
CA LEU A 54 9.84 1.62 -4.63
C LEU A 54 10.48 2.29 -3.43
N ASP A 55 10.57 3.62 -3.49
CA ASP A 55 11.15 4.42 -2.41
C ASP A 55 10.33 4.23 -1.12
N PRO A 56 10.98 4.09 0.04
CA PRO A 56 10.25 3.97 1.31
C PRO A 56 9.28 5.12 1.57
N VAL A 57 9.64 6.33 1.18
CA VAL A 57 8.76 7.49 1.35
C VAL A 57 7.50 7.33 0.53
N TYR A 58 7.64 6.82 -0.69
CA TYR A 58 6.49 6.56 -1.55
C TYR A 58 5.60 5.48 -0.94
N CYS A 59 6.18 4.39 -0.45
CA CYS A 59 5.43 3.31 0.17
C CYS A 59 4.65 3.81 1.39
N LYS A 60 5.29 4.64 2.20
CA LYS A 60 4.65 5.21 3.37
C LYS A 60 3.47 6.10 2.98
N ARG A 61 3.64 6.88 1.91
CA ARG A 61 2.57 7.76 1.43
C ARG A 61 1.36 6.94 1.00
N VAL A 62 1.58 5.86 0.27
CA VAL A 62 0.49 4.97 -0.17
C VAL A 62 -0.24 4.40 1.04
N LEU A 63 0.52 3.89 2.01
CA LEU A 63 -0.07 3.30 3.21
C LEU A 63 -0.87 4.31 4.00
N ARG A 64 -0.36 5.52 4.16
CA ARG A 64 -1.06 6.57 4.89
C ARG A 64 -2.31 7.04 4.15
N GLN A 65 -2.24 7.10 2.84
CA GLN A 65 -3.38 7.50 2.04
C GLN A 65 -4.53 6.51 2.17
N LEU A 66 -4.21 5.24 2.41
CA LEU A 66 -5.21 4.21 2.66
C LEU A 66 -5.55 4.08 4.15
N LYS A 67 -5.11 5.02 4.96
CA LYS A 67 -5.44 5.09 6.39
C LYS A 67 -4.93 3.93 7.22
N PHE A 68 -3.79 3.36 6.83
CA PHE A 68 -3.13 2.39 7.69
C PHE A 68 -2.47 3.09 8.86
N THR A 69 -2.68 2.57 10.05
CA THR A 69 -2.03 3.09 11.25
C THR A 69 -0.61 2.56 11.35
N ASP A 70 0.22 3.21 12.18
CA ASP A 70 1.59 2.75 12.40
C ASP A 70 1.61 1.32 12.93
N ALA A 71 0.68 0.97 13.80
CA ALA A 71 0.58 -0.38 14.36
C ALA A 71 0.26 -1.39 13.26
N GLU A 72 -0.65 -1.05 12.37
CA GLU A 72 -1.01 -1.93 11.26
C GLU A 72 0.16 -2.13 10.31
N ILE A 73 0.86 -1.05 9.97
CA ILE A 73 2.01 -1.12 9.07
C ILE A 73 3.10 -2.01 9.68
N ARG A 74 3.37 -1.82 10.96
CA ARG A 74 4.38 -2.61 11.65
C ARG A 74 4.04 -4.11 11.61
N LYS A 75 2.79 -4.45 11.87
CA LYS A 75 2.34 -5.83 11.80
C LYS A 75 2.50 -6.42 10.41
N LEU A 76 2.13 -5.65 9.39
CA LEU A 76 2.22 -6.11 8.01
C LEU A 76 3.66 -6.34 7.59
N LEU A 77 4.58 -5.48 8.02
CA LEU A 77 6.00 -5.63 7.67
C LEU A 77 6.60 -6.89 8.28
N ILE A 78 6.12 -7.30 9.44
CA ILE A 78 6.58 -8.54 10.08
C ILE A 78 6.00 -9.75 9.37
N LYS A 79 4.74 -9.66 8.96
CA LYS A 79 3.99 -10.77 8.39
C LYS A 79 4.36 -11.07 6.94
N VAL A 80 4.72 -10.07 6.19
CA VAL A 80 4.97 -10.18 4.75
C VAL A 80 6.47 -10.10 4.36
#